data_2b336ce51cbbf4700f34a42ac117deb9
#
_entry.id   2b336ce51cbbf4700f34a42ac117deb9
#
_cell.length_a   1.000
_cell.length_b   1.000
_cell.length_c   1.000
_cell.angle_alpha   90.00
_cell.angle_beta   90.00
_cell.angle_gamma   90.00
#
_symmetry.space_group_name_H-M   'P 1'
#
loop_
_entity.id
_entity.type
_entity.pdbx_description
1 polymer ?
#
loop_
_entity_poly.entity_id
_entity_poly.type
_entity_poly.pdbx_seq_one_letter_code
_entity_poly.pdbx_strand_id
1 'polypeptide(L)'
;MKQSLRGVLATGLLALLMTGCAMQLPSVVDRADDQEAGRLLNQAEQQAPDQAAKTRLEAATIFAQQGQRQRAFETADTIDEVRLSDTDRVRWALLFSELARGMDDPRAVLRATQVLNDDLPIQDDQRETLTERQRWARTALDEPDMEQLTLPSLEGQDISRIIVALPESGPLSSVANTLSTAMRRHHEIRGDNVQLSFIDASQYSMDEIYSRAEQMNAQLIIGPLAKDEVSQLEQRNSVPLPTLALNYGSGEQNRAAGLFQYGLSAEDEARQAARRAYQDGHRQMSVMVPDNDWGRRVGEAFWNEFHGQGGEVTTAVRYNPDNAVTNAVQTALNVSGERAQLGNIDALFLLALPDYARQVPPTMDYYYAPNLPIYATSHLHEGHLQARRDQDLDDVMFMDIPWQIPDAAVGGEEVLPFYATYQRLSEESDASMFRLMAMGVDAYEIATELSDISALNGLRGSTGTLYLTGDGRIYRELPWAKFQNGVPAPILIPGQ
;
A
#
# COMPACT_ATOMS: atom_id res chain seq x y z
N MET A 1 -48.28 -43.90 57.32
CA MET A 1 -49.11 -42.88 58.00
C MET A 1 -49.37 -41.80 56.93
N LYS A 2 -50.56 -41.85 56.41
CA LYS A 2 -51.65 -40.85 56.59
C LYS A 2 -51.25 -39.48 56.05
N GLN A 3 -51.82 -38.79 55.19
CA GLN A 3 -53.17 -38.63 54.59
C GLN A 3 -52.97 -37.42 53.64
N SER A 4 -53.44 -37.44 52.45
CA SER A 4 -54.74 -36.98 51.91
C SER A 4 -54.84 -35.45 51.85
N LEU A 5 -55.33 -34.73 50.88
CA LEU A 5 -56.53 -34.93 50.02
C LEU A 5 -56.66 -33.64 49.13
N ARG A 6 -57.13 -33.80 47.90
CA ARG A 6 -58.05 -32.91 47.15
C ARG A 6 -57.59 -31.49 46.88
N GLY A 7 -57.53 -30.94 45.69
CA GLY A 7 -58.44 -31.11 44.57
C GLY A 7 -59.01 -29.74 44.24
N VAL A 8 -58.94 -29.29 43.04
CA VAL A 8 -60.01 -28.57 42.33
C VAL A 8 -59.47 -28.24 40.89
N LEU A 9 -60.18 -28.69 39.92
CA LEU A 9 -60.13 -28.28 38.52
C LEU A 9 -60.41 -26.78 38.38
N ALA A 10 -59.60 -26.10 37.55
CA ALA A 10 -60.05 -24.90 36.85
C ALA A 10 -59.50 -24.95 35.44
N THR A 11 -60.36 -25.23 34.53
CA THR A 11 -60.21 -25.07 33.07
C THR A 11 -59.93 -23.63 32.75
N GLY A 12 -58.70 -23.36 32.19
CA GLY A 12 -58.34 -22.07 31.70
C GLY A 12 -57.84 -22.22 30.27
N LEU A 13 -58.56 -21.67 29.37
CA LEU A 13 -58.48 -21.58 27.93
C LEU A 13 -57.09 -21.20 27.44
N LEU A 14 -56.44 -22.09 26.74
CA LEU A 14 -55.13 -21.84 26.05
C LEU A 14 -55.43 -21.05 24.79
N ALA A 15 -55.29 -19.71 24.85
CA ALA A 15 -55.27 -18.86 23.67
C ALA A 15 -53.85 -18.94 23.02
N LEU A 16 -53.73 -19.70 21.96
CA LEU A 16 -52.57 -19.66 21.05
C LEU A 16 -52.52 -18.28 20.39
N LEU A 17 -51.66 -17.40 20.90
CA LEU A 17 -51.21 -16.24 20.14
C LEU A 17 -50.19 -16.71 19.10
N MET A 18 -50.69 -16.99 17.92
CA MET A 18 -49.86 -17.05 16.70
C MET A 18 -49.38 -15.62 16.40
N THR A 19 -48.22 -15.25 16.90
CA THR A 19 -47.47 -14.11 16.34
C THR A 19 -46.93 -14.54 14.98
N GLY A 20 -47.79 -14.35 13.95
CA GLY A 20 -47.32 -14.39 12.58
C GLY A 20 -46.29 -13.28 12.39
N CYS A 21 -45.06 -13.66 12.05
CA CYS A 21 -44.14 -12.74 11.38
C CYS A 21 -44.85 -12.28 10.11
N ALA A 22 -45.47 -11.12 10.15
CA ALA A 22 -45.88 -10.41 8.95
C ALA A 22 -44.57 -10.04 8.23
N MET A 23 -44.22 -10.81 7.21
CA MET A 23 -43.32 -10.32 6.17
C MET A 23 -43.97 -9.04 5.64
N GLN A 24 -43.48 -7.89 6.08
CA GLN A 24 -43.84 -6.64 5.43
C GLN A 24 -43.31 -6.74 4.00
N LEU A 25 -44.22 -6.88 3.05
CA LEU A 25 -43.89 -6.69 1.63
C LEU A 25 -43.36 -5.25 1.50
N PRO A 26 -42.23 -5.04 0.81
CA PRO A 26 -41.68 -3.70 0.59
C PRO A 26 -42.78 -2.81 -0.02
N SER A 27 -42.85 -1.57 0.47
CA SER A 27 -43.82 -0.58 -0.01
C SER A 27 -43.62 -0.33 -1.51
N VAL A 28 -44.65 0.18 -2.21
CA VAL A 28 -44.56 0.51 -3.63
C VAL A 28 -43.49 1.60 -3.88
N VAL A 29 -43.28 2.47 -2.88
CA VAL A 29 -42.26 3.50 -2.90
C VAL A 29 -40.86 2.87 -2.86
N ASP A 30 -40.60 1.90 -1.96
CA ASP A 30 -39.32 1.20 -1.85
C ASP A 30 -38.93 0.46 -3.15
N ARG A 31 -39.91 -0.08 -3.89
CA ARG A 31 -39.68 -0.73 -5.18
C ARG A 31 -39.34 0.25 -6.31
N ALA A 32 -39.94 1.45 -6.30
CA ALA A 32 -39.69 2.48 -7.30
C ALA A 32 -38.26 3.03 -7.16
N ASP A 33 -37.81 3.27 -5.93
CA ASP A 33 -36.51 3.82 -5.63
C ASP A 33 -35.38 2.78 -5.86
N ASP A 34 -35.64 1.48 -5.56
CA ASP A 34 -34.68 0.40 -5.89
C ASP A 34 -34.48 0.26 -7.41
N GLN A 35 -35.54 0.46 -8.20
CA GLN A 35 -35.45 0.53 -9.65
C GLN A 35 -34.69 1.78 -10.12
N GLU A 36 -34.77 2.90 -9.40
CA GLU A 36 -34.08 4.13 -9.72
C GLU A 36 -32.58 4.00 -9.49
N ALA A 37 -32.15 3.50 -8.33
CA ALA A 37 -30.72 3.26 -8.05
C ALA A 37 -30.11 2.28 -9.07
N GLY A 38 -30.82 1.21 -9.42
CA GLY A 38 -30.39 0.27 -10.45
C GLY A 38 -30.27 0.90 -11.85
N ARG A 39 -31.18 1.82 -12.21
CA ARG A 39 -31.06 2.58 -13.48
C ARG A 39 -29.85 3.51 -13.48
N LEU A 40 -29.56 4.17 -12.36
CA LEU A 40 -28.39 5.04 -12.23
C LEU A 40 -27.08 4.24 -12.39
N LEU A 41 -26.98 3.03 -11.83
CA LEU A 41 -25.79 2.19 -12.03
C LEU A 41 -25.62 1.80 -13.51
N ASN A 42 -26.68 1.37 -14.18
CA ASN A 42 -26.64 1.06 -15.61
C ASN A 42 -26.30 2.30 -16.47
N GLN A 43 -26.73 3.48 -16.03
CA GLN A 43 -26.41 4.75 -16.69
C GLN A 43 -24.94 5.12 -16.49
N ALA A 44 -24.41 4.90 -15.28
CA ALA A 44 -23.01 5.19 -14.98
C ALA A 44 -22.03 4.38 -15.86
N GLU A 45 -22.40 3.15 -16.23
CA GLU A 45 -21.58 2.31 -17.14
C GLU A 45 -21.39 2.93 -18.55
N GLN A 46 -22.27 3.83 -18.93
CA GLN A 46 -22.28 4.46 -20.27
C GLN A 46 -21.80 5.92 -20.26
N GLN A 47 -21.38 6.43 -19.10
CA GLN A 47 -20.99 7.82 -18.91
C GLN A 47 -19.47 7.98 -18.91
N ALA A 48 -19.01 9.23 -19.15
CA ALA A 48 -17.61 9.60 -18.91
C ALA A 48 -17.27 9.42 -17.40
N PRO A 49 -16.01 9.10 -17.06
CA PRO A 49 -15.61 8.72 -15.70
C PRO A 49 -16.07 9.66 -14.60
N ASP A 50 -15.93 10.97 -14.77
CA ASP A 50 -16.34 11.96 -13.76
C ASP A 50 -17.87 11.98 -13.55
N GLN A 51 -18.62 11.86 -14.63
CA GLN A 51 -20.08 11.79 -14.57
C GLN A 51 -20.53 10.45 -13.98
N ALA A 52 -19.82 9.37 -14.29
CA ALA A 52 -20.08 8.04 -13.73
C ALA A 52 -19.85 8.00 -12.23
N ALA A 53 -18.76 8.62 -11.72
CA ALA A 53 -18.49 8.73 -10.30
C ALA A 53 -19.63 9.44 -9.54
N LYS A 54 -20.08 10.57 -10.06
CA LYS A 54 -21.22 11.30 -9.48
C LYS A 54 -22.51 10.49 -9.51
N THR A 55 -22.82 9.84 -10.62
CA THR A 55 -24.04 9.01 -10.76
C THR A 55 -24.02 7.80 -9.81
N ARG A 56 -22.84 7.19 -9.59
CA ARG A 56 -22.67 6.13 -8.59
C ARG A 56 -22.90 6.65 -7.16
N LEU A 57 -22.44 7.86 -6.85
CA LEU A 57 -22.66 8.48 -5.54
C LEU A 57 -24.17 8.71 -5.27
N GLU A 58 -24.90 9.12 -6.28
CA GLU A 58 -26.36 9.26 -6.20
C GLU A 58 -27.04 7.89 -5.95
N ALA A 59 -26.62 6.85 -6.68
CA ALA A 59 -27.15 5.49 -6.47
C ALA A 59 -26.82 4.94 -5.07
N ALA A 60 -25.58 5.11 -4.60
CA ALA A 60 -25.17 4.70 -3.26
C ALA A 60 -25.98 5.41 -2.17
N THR A 61 -26.27 6.71 -2.37
CA THR A 61 -27.08 7.50 -1.43
C THR A 61 -28.52 6.97 -1.37
N ILE A 62 -29.12 6.60 -2.50
CA ILE A 62 -30.47 6.02 -2.55
C ILE A 62 -30.49 4.66 -1.81
N PHE A 63 -29.53 3.77 -2.07
CA PHE A 63 -29.43 2.50 -1.36
C PHE A 63 -29.29 2.67 0.15
N ALA A 64 -28.48 3.65 0.59
CA ALA A 64 -28.31 3.94 2.01
C ALA A 64 -29.62 4.44 2.65
N GLN A 65 -30.36 5.33 2.00
CA GLN A 65 -31.65 5.84 2.46
C GLN A 65 -32.72 4.73 2.56
N GLN A 66 -32.64 3.72 1.72
CA GLN A 66 -33.50 2.54 1.76
C GLN A 66 -33.08 1.49 2.80
N GLY A 67 -32.00 1.73 3.55
CA GLY A 67 -31.46 0.77 4.51
C GLY A 67 -30.72 -0.41 3.87
N GLN A 68 -30.47 -0.38 2.56
CA GLN A 68 -29.73 -1.41 1.82
C GLN A 68 -28.21 -1.19 1.99
N ARG A 69 -27.75 -1.25 3.24
CA ARG A 69 -26.38 -0.85 3.63
C ARG A 69 -25.28 -1.57 2.84
N GLN A 70 -25.42 -2.86 2.60
CA GLN A 70 -24.44 -3.64 1.84
C GLN A 70 -24.29 -3.12 0.42
N ARG A 71 -25.41 -2.93 -0.31
CA ARG A 71 -25.38 -2.42 -1.68
C ARG A 71 -24.87 -0.97 -1.75
N ALA A 72 -25.26 -0.15 -0.76
CA ALA A 72 -24.74 1.22 -0.65
C ALA A 72 -23.22 1.24 -0.46
N PHE A 73 -22.71 0.38 0.41
CA PHE A 73 -21.27 0.24 0.66
C PHE A 73 -20.55 -0.24 -0.60
N GLU A 74 -20.96 -1.34 -1.21
CA GLU A 74 -20.37 -1.88 -2.44
C GLU A 74 -20.36 -0.84 -3.58
N THR A 75 -21.46 -0.09 -3.73
CA THR A 75 -21.55 0.98 -4.75
C THR A 75 -20.58 2.12 -4.43
N ALA A 76 -20.54 2.60 -3.18
CA ALA A 76 -19.67 3.69 -2.77
C ALA A 76 -18.18 3.33 -2.84
N ASP A 77 -17.85 2.06 -2.63
CA ASP A 77 -16.50 1.50 -2.70
C ASP A 77 -15.91 1.52 -4.13
N THR A 78 -16.77 1.42 -5.15
CA THR A 78 -16.36 1.49 -6.57
C THR A 78 -16.11 2.90 -7.09
N ILE A 79 -16.34 3.92 -6.27
CA ILE A 79 -16.19 5.32 -6.68
C ILE A 79 -14.72 5.74 -6.58
N ASP A 80 -14.20 6.25 -7.69
CA ASP A 80 -12.94 6.99 -7.73
C ASP A 80 -13.23 8.42 -7.25
N GLU A 81 -12.89 8.70 -5.99
CA GLU A 81 -13.23 9.96 -5.31
C GLU A 81 -12.53 11.18 -5.90
N VAL A 82 -11.37 11.03 -6.56
CA VAL A 82 -10.66 12.15 -7.19
C VAL A 82 -11.39 12.69 -8.42
N ARG A 83 -12.35 11.95 -8.96
CA ARG A 83 -13.21 12.35 -10.08
C ARG A 83 -14.47 13.09 -9.64
N LEU A 84 -14.72 13.14 -8.35
CA LEU A 84 -15.84 13.89 -7.80
C LEU A 84 -15.49 15.38 -7.68
N SER A 85 -16.49 16.25 -7.72
CA SER A 85 -16.31 17.64 -7.29
C SER A 85 -15.98 17.70 -5.80
N ASP A 86 -15.31 18.77 -5.34
CA ASP A 86 -14.92 18.95 -3.93
C ASP A 86 -16.10 18.72 -2.96
N THR A 87 -17.26 19.24 -3.29
CA THR A 87 -18.48 19.04 -2.49
C THR A 87 -18.96 17.58 -2.52
N ASP A 88 -18.87 16.91 -3.66
CA ASP A 88 -19.30 15.52 -3.78
C ASP A 88 -18.27 14.56 -3.14
N ARG A 89 -16.98 14.91 -3.11
CA ARG A 89 -15.94 14.18 -2.36
C ARG A 89 -16.23 14.18 -0.86
N VAL A 90 -16.59 15.34 -0.30
CA VAL A 90 -16.99 15.44 1.11
C VAL A 90 -18.25 14.61 1.38
N ARG A 91 -19.24 14.65 0.49
CA ARG A 91 -20.46 13.85 0.62
C ARG A 91 -20.18 12.34 0.55
N TRP A 92 -19.33 11.94 -0.38
CA TRP A 92 -18.86 10.55 -0.50
C TRP A 92 -18.14 10.10 0.78
N ALA A 93 -17.23 10.90 1.30
CA ALA A 93 -16.46 10.58 2.51
C ALA A 93 -17.37 10.38 3.74
N LEU A 94 -18.35 11.24 3.91
CA LEU A 94 -19.34 11.12 4.99
C LEU A 94 -20.20 9.86 4.85
N LEU A 95 -20.71 9.60 3.65
CA LEU A 95 -21.54 8.41 3.38
C LEU A 95 -20.70 7.13 3.52
N PHE A 96 -19.55 7.08 2.84
CA PHE A 96 -18.74 5.87 2.78
C PHE A 96 -18.14 5.51 4.14
N SER A 97 -17.66 6.49 4.91
CA SER A 97 -17.17 6.24 6.27
C SER A 97 -18.26 5.79 7.23
N GLU A 98 -19.52 6.24 7.05
CA GLU A 98 -20.66 5.77 7.84
C GLU A 98 -21.00 4.30 7.55
N LEU A 99 -21.08 3.98 6.26
CA LEU A 99 -21.36 2.62 5.80
C LEU A 99 -20.24 1.66 6.23
N ALA A 100 -18.99 2.03 6.04
CA ALA A 100 -17.80 1.26 6.41
C ALA A 100 -17.75 1.00 7.94
N ARG A 101 -18.04 2.01 8.76
CA ARG A 101 -18.14 1.83 10.22
C ARG A 101 -19.27 0.85 10.60
N GLY A 102 -20.40 0.94 9.89
CA GLY A 102 -21.53 0.03 10.09
C GLY A 102 -21.28 -1.42 9.64
N MET A 103 -20.26 -1.61 8.79
CA MET A 103 -19.77 -2.92 8.31
C MET A 103 -18.57 -3.44 9.12
N ASP A 104 -18.14 -2.70 10.14
CA ASP A 104 -16.92 -2.97 10.94
C ASP A 104 -15.65 -3.06 10.07
N ASP A 105 -15.57 -2.18 9.05
CA ASP A 105 -14.41 -2.07 8.16
C ASP A 105 -13.61 -0.78 8.45
N PRO A 106 -12.63 -0.84 9.38
CA PRO A 106 -11.84 0.32 9.74
C PRO A 106 -10.93 0.83 8.61
N ARG A 107 -10.48 -0.06 7.70
CA ARG A 107 -9.64 0.37 6.56
C ARG A 107 -10.42 1.22 5.56
N ALA A 108 -11.65 0.83 5.26
CA ALA A 108 -12.53 1.63 4.40
C ALA A 108 -12.88 2.98 5.07
N VAL A 109 -13.02 3.03 6.40
CA VAL A 109 -13.19 4.30 7.13
C VAL A 109 -11.94 5.18 6.99
N LEU A 110 -10.74 4.64 7.15
CA LEU A 110 -9.50 5.42 6.96
C LEU A 110 -9.39 5.97 5.54
N ARG A 111 -9.72 5.17 4.51
CA ARG A 111 -9.76 5.65 3.12
C ARG A 111 -10.73 6.81 2.95
N ALA A 112 -11.94 6.68 3.45
CA ALA A 112 -12.95 7.74 3.36
C ALA A 112 -12.52 9.05 4.06
N THR A 113 -11.79 8.93 5.16
CA THR A 113 -11.37 10.09 5.97
C THR A 113 -10.10 10.78 5.48
N GLN A 114 -9.46 10.29 4.41
CA GLN A 114 -8.33 10.97 3.77
C GLN A 114 -8.67 12.39 3.28
N VAL A 115 -9.94 12.64 2.97
CA VAL A 115 -10.41 13.99 2.59
C VAL A 115 -10.17 15.07 3.66
N LEU A 116 -9.87 14.68 4.91
CA LEU A 116 -9.49 15.62 5.97
C LEU A 116 -8.14 16.29 5.71
N ASN A 117 -7.28 15.66 4.92
CA ASN A 117 -5.94 16.14 4.56
C ASN A 117 -5.95 17.03 3.30
N ASP A 118 -7.08 17.08 2.59
CA ASP A 118 -7.22 17.87 1.38
C ASP A 118 -7.79 19.29 1.71
N ASP A 119 -7.44 20.27 0.89
CA ASP A 119 -8.01 21.63 1.01
C ASP A 119 -9.45 21.66 0.44
N LEU A 120 -10.36 20.95 1.11
CA LEU A 120 -11.76 20.81 0.73
C LEU A 120 -12.68 21.64 1.61
N PRO A 121 -13.84 22.09 1.09
CA PRO A 121 -14.80 22.90 1.83
C PRO A 121 -15.58 22.05 2.85
N ILE A 122 -14.90 21.50 3.85
CA ILE A 122 -15.47 20.69 4.92
C ILE A 122 -15.98 21.60 6.02
N GLN A 123 -17.26 21.48 6.38
CA GLN A 123 -17.85 22.24 7.51
C GLN A 123 -17.37 21.67 8.86
N ASP A 124 -17.39 22.49 9.92
CA ASP A 124 -16.83 22.09 11.23
C ASP A 124 -17.47 20.83 11.80
N ASP A 125 -18.80 20.68 11.68
CA ASP A 125 -19.56 19.48 12.12
C ASP A 125 -19.21 18.23 11.28
N GLN A 126 -18.99 18.40 10.00
CA GLN A 126 -18.56 17.32 9.11
C GLN A 126 -17.11 16.89 9.43
N ARG A 127 -16.25 17.85 9.69
CA ARG A 127 -14.84 17.60 10.09
C ARG A 127 -14.79 16.85 11.42
N GLU A 128 -15.58 17.28 12.42
CA GLU A 128 -15.69 16.58 13.70
C GLU A 128 -16.16 15.12 13.51
N THR A 129 -17.19 14.90 12.69
CA THR A 129 -17.72 13.58 12.39
C THR A 129 -16.68 12.66 11.73
N LEU A 130 -15.96 13.16 10.71
CA LEU A 130 -14.94 12.41 10.01
C LEU A 130 -13.75 12.11 10.92
N THR A 131 -13.32 13.06 11.75
CA THR A 131 -12.24 12.89 12.73
C THR A 131 -12.60 11.83 13.78
N GLU A 132 -13.83 11.83 14.30
CA GLU A 132 -14.30 10.79 15.23
C GLU A 132 -14.27 9.39 14.59
N ARG A 133 -14.74 9.28 13.35
CA ARG A 133 -14.72 8.02 12.60
C ARG A 133 -13.29 7.56 12.31
N GLN A 134 -12.39 8.46 11.95
CA GLN A 134 -10.97 8.17 11.76
C GLN A 134 -10.32 7.63 13.04
N ARG A 135 -10.58 8.30 14.18
CA ARG A 135 -10.08 7.85 15.49
C ARG A 135 -10.61 6.44 15.84
N TRP A 136 -11.89 6.20 15.61
CA TRP A 136 -12.48 4.86 15.80
C TRP A 136 -11.75 3.82 14.94
N ALA A 137 -11.52 4.10 13.65
CA ALA A 137 -10.90 3.17 12.72
C ALA A 137 -9.45 2.84 13.13
N ARG A 138 -8.68 3.84 13.55
CA ARG A 138 -7.32 3.65 14.06
C ARG A 138 -7.30 2.82 15.33
N THR A 139 -8.22 3.10 16.25
CA THR A 139 -8.36 2.30 17.48
C THR A 139 -8.73 0.84 17.17
N ALA A 140 -9.60 0.62 16.19
CA ALA A 140 -10.01 -0.73 15.77
C ALA A 140 -8.88 -1.52 15.10
N LEU A 141 -7.92 -0.81 14.45
CA LEU A 141 -6.72 -1.39 13.85
C LEU A 141 -5.52 -1.46 14.83
N ASP A 142 -5.72 -1.03 16.08
CA ASP A 142 -4.62 -0.88 17.06
C ASP A 142 -3.50 0.07 16.55
N GLU A 143 -3.88 1.02 15.67
CA GLU A 143 -2.95 2.02 15.14
C GLU A 143 -2.82 3.19 16.12
N PRO A 144 -1.60 3.64 16.44
CA PRO A 144 -1.39 4.82 17.29
C PRO A 144 -1.99 6.08 16.65
N ASP A 145 -2.45 7.00 17.49
CA ASP A 145 -2.98 8.27 17.01
C ASP A 145 -1.86 9.10 16.33
N MET A 146 -2.11 9.61 15.13
CA MET A 146 -1.12 10.38 14.37
C MET A 146 -0.63 11.62 15.12
N GLU A 147 -1.46 12.22 15.98
CA GLU A 147 -1.06 13.32 16.87
C GLU A 147 0.07 12.92 17.83
N GLN A 148 0.26 11.62 18.11
CA GLN A 148 1.33 11.12 18.98
C GLN A 148 2.66 10.93 18.24
N LEU A 149 2.65 10.92 16.90
CA LEU A 149 3.86 10.74 16.09
C LEU A 149 4.64 12.04 15.91
N THR A 150 3.96 13.18 15.93
CA THR A 150 4.61 14.49 15.85
C THR A 150 5.12 14.91 17.22
N LEU A 151 6.39 15.23 17.27
CA LEU A 151 6.88 16.03 18.39
C LEU A 151 6.35 17.46 18.22
N PRO A 152 5.73 18.06 19.24
CA PRO A 152 5.22 19.43 19.20
C PRO A 152 6.25 20.48 18.74
N SER A 153 7.55 20.14 18.80
CA SER A 153 8.66 20.98 18.38
C SER A 153 8.80 21.17 16.86
N LEU A 154 8.11 20.38 16.02
CA LEU A 154 8.19 20.51 14.56
C LEU A 154 6.93 21.10 13.92
N GLU A 155 5.79 21.02 14.57
CA GLU A 155 4.52 21.44 13.99
C GLU A 155 4.56 22.94 13.62
N GLY A 156 4.36 23.23 12.33
CA GLY A 156 4.37 24.58 11.77
C GLY A 156 5.74 25.26 11.75
N GLN A 157 6.84 24.55 11.96
CA GLN A 157 8.19 25.09 11.83
C GLN A 157 8.83 24.71 10.50
N ASP A 158 9.46 25.67 9.83
CA ASP A 158 10.32 25.38 8.68
C ASP A 158 11.53 24.55 9.14
N ILE A 159 11.68 23.35 8.57
CA ILE A 159 12.84 22.51 8.80
C ILE A 159 14.02 23.08 8.02
N SER A 160 14.96 23.64 8.74
CA SER A 160 16.12 24.32 8.16
C SER A 160 17.47 23.70 8.51
N ARG A 161 17.52 22.73 9.45
CA ARG A 161 18.76 22.06 9.87
C ARG A 161 18.54 20.57 10.04
N ILE A 162 19.10 19.81 9.13
CA ILE A 162 19.01 18.35 9.06
C ILE A 162 20.39 17.72 9.21
N ILE A 163 20.51 16.69 10.03
CA ILE A 163 21.68 15.83 10.10
C ILE A 163 21.40 14.53 9.35
N VAL A 164 22.32 14.14 8.46
CA VAL A 164 22.32 12.84 7.81
C VAL A 164 23.38 11.98 8.52
N ALA A 165 22.90 10.99 9.28
CA ALA A 165 23.74 10.06 10.05
C ALA A 165 23.75 8.69 9.36
N LEU A 166 24.72 8.48 8.48
CA LEU A 166 24.87 7.25 7.69
C LEU A 166 26.29 6.70 7.81
N PRO A 167 26.48 5.37 7.73
CA PRO A 167 27.80 4.77 7.92
C PRO A 167 28.71 5.00 6.70
N GLU A 168 29.90 5.57 6.92
CA GLU A 168 30.93 5.76 5.88
C GLU A 168 31.86 4.53 5.76
N SER A 169 31.77 3.57 6.70
CA SER A 169 32.54 2.32 6.68
C SER A 169 31.65 1.11 6.98
N GLY A 170 32.18 -0.10 6.72
CA GLY A 170 31.47 -1.35 6.94
C GLY A 170 30.56 -1.76 5.76
N PRO A 171 29.73 -2.81 5.96
CA PRO A 171 28.99 -3.45 4.86
C PRO A 171 27.93 -2.56 4.19
N LEU A 172 27.44 -1.54 4.88
CA LEU A 172 26.43 -0.61 4.37
C LEU A 172 27.00 0.66 3.77
N SER A 173 28.34 0.85 3.79
CA SER A 173 28.98 2.11 3.33
C SER A 173 28.69 2.45 1.88
N SER A 174 28.64 1.46 0.98
CA SER A 174 28.31 1.69 -0.43
C SER A 174 26.87 2.21 -0.60
N VAL A 175 25.92 1.60 0.09
CA VAL A 175 24.52 2.05 0.08
C VAL A 175 24.40 3.44 0.69
N ALA A 176 25.02 3.67 1.84
CA ALA A 176 25.03 4.96 2.53
C ALA A 176 25.63 6.09 1.66
N ASN A 177 26.71 5.80 0.94
CA ASN A 177 27.33 6.76 0.03
C ASN A 177 26.42 7.11 -1.15
N THR A 178 25.72 6.12 -1.73
CA THR A 178 24.75 6.35 -2.80
C THR A 178 23.60 7.24 -2.35
N LEU A 179 23.00 6.94 -1.18
CA LEU A 179 21.94 7.74 -0.56
C LEU A 179 22.42 9.17 -0.28
N SER A 180 23.58 9.32 0.37
CA SER A 180 24.17 10.63 0.69
C SER A 180 24.46 11.47 -0.55
N THR A 181 24.96 10.84 -1.62
CA THR A 181 25.22 11.50 -2.89
C THR A 181 23.94 12.01 -3.53
N ALA A 182 22.90 11.19 -3.57
CA ALA A 182 21.60 11.58 -4.11
C ALA A 182 20.98 12.74 -3.33
N MET A 183 21.01 12.69 -1.98
CA MET A 183 20.53 13.78 -1.12
C MET A 183 21.29 15.09 -1.39
N ARG A 184 22.63 15.06 -1.50
CA ARG A 184 23.44 16.25 -1.80
C ARG A 184 23.08 16.84 -3.14
N ARG A 185 22.99 16.01 -4.19
CA ARG A 185 22.65 16.46 -5.54
C ARG A 185 21.24 17.05 -5.59
N HIS A 186 20.30 16.40 -4.93
CA HIS A 186 18.95 16.90 -4.88
C HIS A 186 18.86 18.24 -4.15
N HIS A 187 19.48 18.35 -2.99
CA HIS A 187 19.57 19.60 -2.22
C HIS A 187 20.23 20.73 -3.04
N GLU A 188 21.34 20.45 -3.76
CA GLU A 188 22.00 21.43 -4.64
C GLU A 188 21.07 21.95 -5.74
N ILE A 189 20.28 21.06 -6.35
CA ILE A 189 19.34 21.39 -7.45
C ILE A 189 18.11 22.14 -6.91
N ARG A 190 17.57 21.70 -5.77
CA ARG A 190 16.43 22.35 -5.12
C ARG A 190 16.76 23.78 -4.68
N GLY A 191 17.98 24.02 -4.20
CA GLY A 191 18.48 25.33 -3.84
C GLY A 191 17.71 25.99 -2.70
N ASP A 192 17.12 25.19 -1.81
CA ASP A 192 16.44 25.66 -0.62
C ASP A 192 17.41 26.08 0.50
N ASN A 193 16.87 26.62 1.60
CA ASN A 193 17.67 27.15 2.71
C ASN A 193 17.99 26.07 3.78
N VAL A 194 17.83 24.80 3.48
CA VAL A 194 18.12 23.72 4.43
C VAL A 194 19.62 23.54 4.61
N GLN A 195 20.08 23.58 5.83
CA GLN A 195 21.45 23.23 6.18
C GLN A 195 21.57 21.73 6.40
N LEU A 196 22.18 21.03 5.44
CA LEU A 196 22.40 19.61 5.48
C LEU A 196 23.79 19.30 6.02
N SER A 197 23.91 18.58 7.14
CA SER A 197 25.17 18.20 7.78
C SER A 197 25.29 16.68 7.85
N PHE A 198 26.49 16.14 7.64
CA PHE A 198 26.72 14.69 7.59
C PHE A 198 27.56 14.24 8.76
N ILE A 199 27.16 13.13 9.39
CA ILE A 199 27.89 12.46 10.48
C ILE A 199 28.13 11.00 10.04
N ASP A 200 29.37 10.53 10.15
CA ASP A 200 29.69 9.12 9.97
C ASP A 200 29.14 8.29 11.14
N ALA A 201 28.00 7.63 10.90
CA ALA A 201 27.34 6.80 11.91
C ALA A 201 28.13 5.56 12.30
N SER A 202 29.14 5.14 11.51
CA SER A 202 29.99 4.01 11.88
C SER A 202 30.90 4.27 13.08
N GLN A 203 31.04 5.54 13.48
CA GLN A 203 31.91 5.97 14.57
C GLN A 203 31.17 6.20 15.90
N TYR A 204 29.86 6.24 15.89
CA TYR A 204 29.06 6.68 17.03
C TYR A 204 27.80 5.82 17.21
N SER A 205 27.42 5.63 18.46
CA SER A 205 26.08 5.11 18.79
C SER A 205 24.99 6.15 18.48
N MET A 206 23.74 5.71 18.35
CA MET A 206 22.62 6.63 18.12
C MET A 206 22.48 7.67 19.24
N ASP A 207 22.76 7.33 20.50
CA ASP A 207 22.70 8.30 21.60
C ASP A 207 23.79 9.39 21.50
N GLU A 208 24.99 9.04 21.03
CA GLU A 208 26.04 10.02 20.71
C GLU A 208 25.69 10.88 19.51
N ILE A 209 25.02 10.30 18.49
CA ILE A 209 24.52 11.04 17.33
C ILE A 209 23.45 12.05 17.76
N TYR A 210 22.50 11.67 18.62
CA TYR A 210 21.51 12.60 19.18
C TYR A 210 22.18 13.76 19.95
N SER A 211 23.13 13.45 20.82
CA SER A 211 23.86 14.47 21.57
C SER A 211 24.61 15.47 20.68
N ARG A 212 25.20 15.00 19.58
CA ARG A 212 25.86 15.84 18.57
C ARG A 212 24.85 16.68 17.78
N ALA A 213 23.74 16.07 17.40
CA ALA A 213 22.66 16.75 16.70
C ALA A 213 22.09 17.92 17.51
N GLU A 214 21.89 17.72 18.81
CA GLU A 214 21.47 18.79 19.72
C GLU A 214 22.50 19.91 19.81
N GLN A 215 23.79 19.59 19.92
CA GLN A 215 24.88 20.59 19.93
C GLN A 215 24.95 21.40 18.64
N MET A 216 24.57 20.82 17.51
CA MET A 216 24.49 21.47 16.21
C MET A 216 23.15 22.17 15.98
N ASN A 217 22.25 22.17 16.96
CA ASN A 217 20.89 22.68 16.87
C ASN A 217 20.10 22.08 15.68
N ALA A 218 20.30 20.81 15.39
CA ALA A 218 19.52 20.12 14.37
C ALA A 218 18.06 19.98 14.81
N GLN A 219 17.17 20.00 13.84
CA GLN A 219 15.74 19.80 14.05
C GLN A 219 15.32 18.35 13.73
N LEU A 220 16.12 17.66 12.93
CA LEU A 220 15.80 16.33 12.42
C LEU A 220 17.08 15.54 12.08
N ILE A 221 16.99 14.22 12.20
CA ILE A 221 18.03 13.28 11.78
C ILE A 221 17.48 12.37 10.67
N ILE A 222 18.21 12.23 9.57
CA ILE A 222 18.02 11.18 8.55
C ILE A 222 19.01 10.05 8.85
N GLY A 223 18.51 8.85 9.06
CA GLY A 223 19.23 7.68 9.55
C GLY A 223 18.62 7.17 10.86
N PRO A 224 18.99 6.01 11.37
CA PRO A 224 20.01 5.11 10.85
C PRO A 224 19.58 4.30 9.62
N LEU A 225 20.56 3.63 9.00
CA LEU A 225 20.36 2.72 7.87
C LEU A 225 20.34 1.25 8.31
N ALA A 226 21.06 0.91 9.39
CA ALA A 226 21.18 -0.45 9.87
C ALA A 226 19.88 -0.91 10.54
N LYS A 227 19.33 -2.05 10.09
CA LYS A 227 18.05 -2.59 10.59
C LYS A 227 18.07 -2.82 12.11
N ASP A 228 19.18 -3.30 12.64
CA ASP A 228 19.31 -3.56 14.09
C ASP A 228 19.24 -2.28 14.91
N GLU A 229 19.78 -1.16 14.40
CA GLU A 229 19.70 0.15 15.05
C GLU A 229 18.27 0.68 15.02
N VAL A 230 17.57 0.55 13.87
CA VAL A 230 16.15 0.91 13.76
C VAL A 230 15.31 0.08 14.74
N SER A 231 15.58 -1.23 14.84
CA SER A 231 14.89 -2.13 15.79
C SER A 231 15.11 -1.76 17.24
N GLN A 232 16.27 -1.19 17.60
CA GLN A 232 16.53 -0.68 18.94
C GLN A 232 15.78 0.63 19.20
N LEU A 233 15.67 1.49 18.19
CA LEU A 233 14.93 2.76 18.31
C LEU A 233 13.42 2.53 18.44
N GLU A 234 12.84 1.63 17.66
CA GLU A 234 11.38 1.35 17.68
C GLU A 234 10.88 0.75 19.00
N GLN A 235 11.79 0.23 19.84
CA GLN A 235 11.47 -0.27 21.18
C GLN A 235 11.44 0.82 22.25
N ARG A 236 11.87 2.04 21.92
CA ARG A 236 11.83 3.20 22.84
C ARG A 236 10.40 3.76 22.90
N ASN A 237 10.09 4.51 23.94
CA ASN A 237 8.85 5.26 24.02
C ASN A 237 8.87 6.48 23.08
N SER A 238 10.05 7.09 22.91
CA SER A 238 10.28 8.25 22.04
C SER A 238 11.75 8.36 21.67
N VAL A 239 12.04 9.12 20.61
CA VAL A 239 13.39 9.56 20.26
C VAL A 239 13.61 11.02 20.65
N PRO A 240 14.86 11.42 20.99
CA PRO A 240 15.17 12.79 21.44
C PRO A 240 14.88 13.87 20.39
N LEU A 241 15.12 13.56 19.12
CA LEU A 241 14.82 14.40 17.96
C LEU A 241 14.04 13.59 16.93
N PRO A 242 13.15 14.19 16.15
CA PRO A 242 12.54 13.55 15.00
C PRO A 242 13.58 12.84 14.14
N THR A 243 13.33 11.60 13.85
CA THR A 243 14.30 10.71 13.19
C THR A 243 13.65 9.96 12.06
N LEU A 244 14.12 10.16 10.84
CA LEU A 244 13.74 9.40 9.66
C LEU A 244 14.75 8.28 9.44
N ALA A 245 14.47 7.11 9.97
CA ALA A 245 15.25 5.90 9.71
C ALA A 245 15.11 5.46 8.25
N LEU A 246 16.22 5.06 7.63
CA LEU A 246 16.24 4.61 6.23
C LEU A 246 16.15 3.07 6.12
N ASN A 247 15.38 2.48 6.99
CA ASN A 247 15.02 1.07 7.01
C ASN A 247 13.80 0.88 7.91
N TYR A 248 13.23 -0.33 7.88
CA TYR A 248 12.22 -0.77 8.83
C TYR A 248 12.86 -1.62 9.92
N GLY A 249 12.39 -1.45 11.15
CA GLY A 249 12.76 -2.32 12.26
C GLY A 249 12.23 -3.75 12.10
N SER A 250 12.43 -4.56 13.11
CA SER A 250 11.99 -5.97 13.15
C SER A 250 10.65 -6.16 13.86
N GLY A 251 10.14 -5.13 14.54
CA GLY A 251 8.87 -5.15 15.24
C GLY A 251 7.69 -5.14 14.27
N GLU A 252 6.54 -5.61 14.72
CA GLU A 252 5.29 -5.55 13.96
C GLU A 252 4.80 -4.10 13.81
N GLN A 253 5.08 -3.27 14.82
CA GLN A 253 4.69 -1.85 14.87
C GLN A 253 5.83 -1.01 15.45
N ASN A 254 5.97 0.21 14.97
CA ASN A 254 6.81 1.22 15.59
C ASN A 254 6.05 1.88 16.76
N ARG A 255 6.66 1.93 17.94
CA ARG A 255 6.07 2.53 19.17
C ARG A 255 6.76 3.82 19.58
N ALA A 256 7.91 4.13 18.99
CA ALA A 256 8.71 5.27 19.38
C ALA A 256 8.15 6.57 18.79
N ALA A 257 7.61 7.45 19.63
CA ALA A 257 7.18 8.78 19.21
C ALA A 257 8.36 9.56 18.58
N GLY A 258 8.12 10.18 17.43
CA GLY A 258 9.13 10.93 16.67
C GLY A 258 10.05 10.06 15.78
N LEU A 259 9.90 8.73 15.78
CA LEU A 259 10.60 7.85 14.86
C LEU A 259 9.74 7.58 13.64
N PHE A 260 10.25 7.92 12.47
CA PHE A 260 9.69 7.59 11.16
C PHE A 260 10.56 6.56 10.48
N GLN A 261 9.96 5.65 9.73
CA GLN A 261 10.68 4.56 9.06
C GLN A 261 10.34 4.58 7.57
N TYR A 262 11.36 4.63 6.74
CA TYR A 262 11.23 4.64 5.28
C TYR A 262 12.28 3.73 4.64
N GLY A 263 11.90 2.95 3.63
CA GLY A 263 12.81 2.03 2.98
C GLY A 263 12.26 1.36 1.73
N LEU A 264 13.09 0.55 1.09
CA LEU A 264 12.73 -0.26 -0.07
C LEU A 264 12.35 -1.67 0.43
N SER A 265 11.08 -1.89 0.75
CA SER A 265 10.58 -3.14 1.30
C SER A 265 10.07 -4.08 0.20
N ALA A 266 10.73 -5.22 0.01
CA ALA A 266 10.25 -6.28 -0.87
C ALA A 266 8.96 -6.93 -0.34
N GLU A 267 8.80 -6.96 0.97
CA GLU A 267 7.59 -7.44 1.64
C GLU A 267 6.38 -6.56 1.31
N ASP A 268 6.56 -5.22 1.20
CA ASP A 268 5.48 -4.31 0.81
C ASP A 268 5.12 -4.46 -0.67
N GLU A 269 6.10 -4.68 -1.52
CA GLU A 269 5.86 -5.01 -2.93
C GLU A 269 5.05 -6.31 -3.06
N ALA A 270 5.38 -7.33 -2.27
CA ALA A 270 4.62 -8.58 -2.25
C ALA A 270 3.16 -8.39 -1.80
N ARG A 271 2.92 -7.53 -0.78
CA ARG A 271 1.56 -7.17 -0.37
C ARG A 271 0.81 -6.46 -1.50
N GLN A 272 1.47 -5.53 -2.20
CA GLN A 272 0.87 -4.86 -3.37
C GLN A 272 0.55 -5.85 -4.48
N ALA A 273 1.44 -6.84 -4.76
CA ALA A 273 1.19 -7.89 -5.73
C ALA A 273 -0.03 -8.75 -5.34
N ALA A 274 -0.16 -9.09 -4.07
CA ALA A 274 -1.30 -9.84 -3.56
C ALA A 274 -2.62 -9.07 -3.72
N ARG A 275 -2.64 -7.77 -3.34
CA ARG A 275 -3.81 -6.91 -3.53
C ARG A 275 -4.20 -6.79 -5.00
N ARG A 276 -3.22 -6.53 -5.87
CA ARG A 276 -3.47 -6.38 -7.30
C ARG A 276 -4.02 -7.67 -7.91
N ALA A 277 -3.43 -8.81 -7.65
CA ALA A 277 -3.91 -10.10 -8.14
C ALA A 277 -5.35 -10.37 -7.69
N TYR A 278 -5.68 -10.06 -6.43
CA TYR A 278 -7.03 -10.21 -5.91
C TYR A 278 -8.03 -9.26 -6.59
N GLN A 279 -7.65 -7.99 -6.83
CA GLN A 279 -8.46 -6.99 -7.54
C GLN A 279 -8.69 -7.38 -9.00
N ASP A 280 -7.70 -7.99 -9.66
CA ASP A 280 -7.82 -8.51 -11.02
C ASP A 280 -8.69 -9.78 -11.10
N GLY A 281 -9.20 -10.28 -9.97
CA GLY A 281 -10.17 -11.37 -9.88
C GLY A 281 -9.58 -12.74 -9.55
N HIS A 282 -8.26 -12.83 -9.32
CA HIS A 282 -7.61 -14.11 -8.96
C HIS A 282 -7.93 -14.48 -7.51
N ARG A 283 -8.17 -15.77 -7.29
CA ARG A 283 -8.56 -16.32 -5.98
C ARG A 283 -7.71 -17.51 -5.54
N GLN A 284 -7.06 -18.18 -6.48
CA GLN A 284 -6.23 -19.36 -6.23
C GLN A 284 -4.89 -19.20 -6.93
N MET A 285 -3.84 -18.95 -6.15
CA MET A 285 -2.53 -18.63 -6.71
C MET A 285 -1.46 -19.66 -6.34
N SER A 286 -0.53 -19.85 -7.26
CA SER A 286 0.76 -20.46 -6.97
C SER A 286 1.78 -19.38 -6.62
N VAL A 287 2.74 -19.70 -5.74
CA VAL A 287 3.80 -18.82 -5.28
C VAL A 287 5.16 -19.45 -5.53
N MET A 288 6.07 -18.73 -6.19
CA MET A 288 7.47 -19.13 -6.38
C MET A 288 8.40 -18.10 -5.77
N VAL A 289 9.20 -18.50 -4.77
CA VAL A 289 10.18 -17.65 -4.10
C VAL A 289 11.51 -18.39 -3.90
N PRO A 290 12.65 -17.69 -3.81
CA PRO A 290 13.93 -18.34 -3.53
C PRO A 290 13.95 -18.99 -2.14
N ASP A 291 14.67 -20.11 -2.01
CA ASP A 291 14.82 -20.85 -0.74
C ASP A 291 15.90 -20.22 0.14
N ASN A 292 15.62 -19.03 0.64
CA ASN A 292 16.43 -18.30 1.59
C ASN A 292 15.53 -17.43 2.49
N ASP A 293 16.13 -16.72 3.47
CA ASP A 293 15.40 -15.89 4.42
C ASP A 293 14.63 -14.74 3.73
N TRP A 294 15.18 -14.17 2.66
CA TRP A 294 14.51 -13.13 1.89
C TRP A 294 13.24 -13.68 1.21
N GLY A 295 13.36 -14.79 0.47
CA GLY A 295 12.22 -15.41 -0.18
C GLY A 295 11.14 -15.86 0.81
N ARG A 296 11.55 -16.36 1.98
CA ARG A 296 10.61 -16.74 3.05
C ARG A 296 9.78 -15.52 3.50
N ARG A 297 10.42 -14.39 3.87
CA ARG A 297 9.71 -13.21 4.37
C ARG A 297 8.78 -12.61 3.32
N VAL A 298 9.25 -12.50 2.07
CA VAL A 298 8.46 -11.95 0.96
C VAL A 298 7.28 -12.86 0.62
N GLY A 299 7.50 -14.18 0.60
CA GLY A 299 6.43 -15.16 0.37
C GLY A 299 5.38 -15.15 1.49
N GLU A 300 5.81 -15.04 2.75
CA GLU A 300 4.90 -14.89 3.90
C GLU A 300 4.09 -13.59 3.82
N ALA A 301 4.71 -12.48 3.39
CA ALA A 301 4.01 -11.21 3.22
C ALA A 301 2.93 -11.28 2.11
N PHE A 302 3.26 -11.92 0.98
CA PHE A 302 2.28 -12.19 -0.08
C PHE A 302 1.13 -13.06 0.44
N TRP A 303 1.47 -14.18 1.08
CA TRP A 303 0.49 -15.15 1.58
C TRP A 303 -0.50 -14.52 2.58
N ASN A 304 0.04 -13.79 3.57
CA ASN A 304 -0.78 -13.16 4.60
C ASN A 304 -1.75 -12.13 4.00
N GLU A 305 -1.26 -11.28 3.09
CA GLU A 305 -2.09 -10.27 2.43
C GLU A 305 -3.15 -10.91 1.54
N PHE A 306 -2.77 -11.89 0.70
CA PHE A 306 -3.71 -12.55 -0.22
C PHE A 306 -4.79 -13.34 0.52
N HIS A 307 -4.39 -14.05 1.58
CA HIS A 307 -5.32 -14.78 2.45
C HIS A 307 -6.24 -13.84 3.23
N GLY A 308 -5.71 -12.71 3.72
CA GLY A 308 -6.49 -11.68 4.41
C GLY A 308 -7.61 -11.07 3.56
N GLN A 309 -7.46 -11.09 2.22
CA GLN A 309 -8.49 -10.68 1.28
C GLN A 309 -9.44 -11.80 0.85
N GLY A 310 -9.23 -13.02 1.33
CA GLY A 310 -10.05 -14.19 0.96
C GLY A 310 -9.52 -15.00 -0.23
N GLY A 311 -8.27 -14.77 -0.65
CA GLY A 311 -7.56 -15.59 -1.62
C GLY A 311 -6.94 -16.84 -0.98
N GLU A 312 -6.55 -17.79 -1.79
CA GLU A 312 -5.89 -19.03 -1.38
C GLU A 312 -4.58 -19.25 -2.15
N VAL A 313 -3.48 -19.48 -1.43
CA VAL A 313 -2.24 -19.96 -2.04
C VAL A 313 -2.30 -21.50 -2.07
N THR A 314 -2.55 -22.04 -3.25
CA THR A 314 -2.75 -23.48 -3.45
C THR A 314 -1.45 -24.26 -3.56
N THR A 315 -0.38 -23.59 -4.02
CA THR A 315 0.96 -24.17 -4.16
C THR A 315 2.01 -23.12 -3.77
N ALA A 316 2.93 -23.47 -2.89
CA ALA A 316 4.06 -22.64 -2.52
C ALA A 316 5.37 -23.37 -2.80
N VAL A 317 6.19 -22.79 -3.67
CA VAL A 317 7.46 -23.37 -4.11
C VAL A 317 8.61 -22.50 -3.61
N ARG A 318 9.54 -23.11 -2.89
CA ARG A 318 10.86 -22.53 -2.61
C ARG A 318 11.86 -23.13 -3.58
N TYR A 319 12.50 -22.28 -4.36
CA TYR A 319 13.46 -22.73 -5.36
C TYR A 319 14.90 -22.32 -4.99
N ASN A 320 15.86 -23.14 -5.36
CA ASN A 320 17.26 -22.73 -5.32
C ASN A 320 17.61 -22.01 -6.63
N PRO A 321 18.06 -20.74 -6.59
CA PRO A 321 18.42 -19.95 -7.79
C PRO A 321 19.53 -20.58 -8.64
N ASP A 322 20.39 -21.42 -8.06
CA ASP A 322 21.49 -22.10 -8.75
C ASP A 322 21.02 -23.34 -9.52
N ASN A 323 19.80 -23.80 -9.29
CA ASN A 323 19.22 -24.95 -9.96
C ASN A 323 18.42 -24.55 -11.20
N ALA A 324 18.25 -25.49 -12.13
CA ALA A 324 17.38 -25.28 -13.30
C ALA A 324 15.94 -24.95 -12.85
N VAL A 325 15.33 -23.97 -13.51
CA VAL A 325 13.97 -23.50 -13.24
C VAL A 325 12.88 -24.57 -13.41
N THR A 326 13.17 -25.58 -14.23
CA THR A 326 12.23 -26.64 -14.65
C THR A 326 11.49 -27.28 -13.48
N ASN A 327 12.23 -27.73 -12.45
CA ASN A 327 11.62 -28.42 -11.30
C ASN A 327 10.71 -27.50 -10.49
N ALA A 328 11.10 -26.25 -10.33
CA ALA A 328 10.31 -25.27 -9.61
C ALA A 328 9.00 -24.96 -10.35
N VAL A 329 9.07 -24.73 -11.66
CA VAL A 329 7.88 -24.50 -12.51
C VAL A 329 6.98 -25.73 -12.56
N GLN A 330 7.55 -26.96 -12.69
CA GLN A 330 6.75 -28.18 -12.62
C GLN A 330 5.94 -28.29 -11.34
N THR A 331 6.57 -27.99 -10.20
CA THR A 331 5.90 -28.01 -8.90
C THR A 331 4.85 -26.91 -8.80
N ALA A 332 5.18 -25.68 -9.22
CA ALA A 332 4.28 -24.54 -9.17
C ALA A 332 3.00 -24.73 -10.01
N LEU A 333 3.11 -25.46 -11.13
CA LEU A 333 2.01 -25.71 -12.05
C LEU A 333 1.34 -27.09 -11.86
N ASN A 334 1.70 -27.83 -10.82
CA ASN A 334 1.22 -29.20 -10.57
C ASN A 334 1.34 -30.10 -11.82
N VAL A 335 2.50 -30.07 -12.50
CA VAL A 335 2.69 -30.76 -13.75
C VAL A 335 2.53 -32.27 -13.55
N SER A 336 1.65 -32.90 -14.37
CA SER A 336 1.48 -34.35 -14.44
C SER A 336 1.75 -34.83 -15.87
N GLY A 337 2.71 -35.73 -16.01
CA GLY A 337 3.26 -36.08 -17.32
C GLY A 337 4.00 -34.88 -17.92
N GLU A 338 3.52 -34.38 -19.06
CA GLU A 338 4.11 -33.22 -19.76
C GLU A 338 3.20 -31.97 -19.73
N ARG A 339 2.16 -31.95 -18.87
CA ARG A 339 1.17 -30.87 -18.85
C ARG A 339 0.91 -30.32 -17.46
N ALA A 340 0.81 -29.01 -17.38
CA ALA A 340 0.32 -28.28 -16.20
C ALA A 340 -1.12 -28.66 -15.85
N GLN A 341 -1.41 -28.77 -14.55
CA GLN A 341 -2.74 -29.04 -14.00
C GLN A 341 -3.25 -27.79 -13.28
N LEU A 342 -3.80 -26.85 -14.03
CA LEU A 342 -4.19 -25.51 -13.54
C LEU A 342 -5.60 -25.47 -12.92
N GLY A 343 -6.22 -26.60 -12.60
CA GLY A 343 -7.62 -26.65 -12.14
C GLY A 343 -7.91 -25.81 -10.87
N ASN A 344 -6.89 -25.50 -10.10
CA ASN A 344 -6.95 -24.71 -8.88
C ASN A 344 -5.83 -23.65 -8.82
N ILE A 345 -5.35 -23.17 -9.97
CA ILE A 345 -4.32 -22.14 -10.08
C ILE A 345 -4.76 -21.17 -11.17
N ASP A 346 -5.06 -19.93 -10.82
CA ASP A 346 -5.51 -18.91 -11.74
C ASP A 346 -4.47 -17.79 -11.98
N ALA A 347 -3.39 -17.73 -11.17
CA ALA A 347 -2.23 -16.88 -11.38
C ALA A 347 -0.99 -17.38 -10.61
N LEU A 348 0.19 -16.84 -10.96
CA LEU A 348 1.47 -17.11 -10.31
C LEU A 348 2.03 -15.83 -9.71
N PHE A 349 2.43 -15.85 -8.41
CA PHE A 349 3.31 -14.85 -7.85
C PHE A 349 4.77 -15.31 -7.97
N LEU A 350 5.61 -14.46 -8.54
CA LEU A 350 7.03 -14.73 -8.76
C LEU A 350 7.93 -13.71 -8.06
N LEU A 351 8.73 -14.17 -7.11
CA LEU A 351 9.87 -13.42 -6.60
C LEU A 351 11.14 -14.01 -7.20
N ALA A 352 11.79 -13.30 -8.10
CA ALA A 352 13.01 -13.78 -8.75
C ALA A 352 13.92 -12.62 -9.18
N LEU A 353 15.21 -12.89 -9.25
CA LEU A 353 16.17 -12.01 -9.91
C LEU A 353 16.09 -12.21 -11.44
N PRO A 354 16.57 -11.24 -12.25
CA PRO A 354 16.31 -11.18 -13.68
C PRO A 354 16.65 -12.44 -14.45
N ASP A 355 17.84 -13.02 -14.25
CA ASP A 355 18.30 -14.20 -14.99
C ASP A 355 17.44 -15.45 -14.72
N TYR A 356 16.91 -15.58 -13.52
CA TYR A 356 15.99 -16.66 -13.18
C TYR A 356 14.58 -16.38 -13.70
N ALA A 357 14.11 -15.14 -13.54
CA ALA A 357 12.78 -14.74 -13.99
C ALA A 357 12.57 -14.97 -15.49
N ARG A 358 13.56 -14.62 -16.32
CA ARG A 358 13.51 -14.83 -17.79
C ARG A 358 13.30 -16.28 -18.22
N GLN A 359 13.63 -17.26 -17.38
CA GLN A 359 13.45 -18.67 -17.69
C GLN A 359 12.05 -19.20 -17.34
N VAL A 360 11.30 -18.47 -16.50
CA VAL A 360 10.00 -18.96 -16.00
C VAL A 360 8.94 -19.01 -17.10
N PRO A 361 8.63 -17.91 -17.84
CA PRO A 361 7.57 -17.95 -18.84
C PRO A 361 7.82 -18.98 -19.96
N PRO A 362 9.02 -19.09 -20.59
CA PRO A 362 9.26 -20.12 -21.59
C PRO A 362 9.12 -21.56 -21.06
N THR A 363 9.45 -21.76 -19.76
CA THR A 363 9.26 -23.07 -19.13
C THR A 363 7.78 -23.36 -18.88
N MET A 364 6.97 -22.34 -18.55
CA MET A 364 5.51 -22.47 -18.43
C MET A 364 4.88 -22.82 -19.80
N ASP A 365 5.33 -22.19 -20.88
CA ASP A 365 4.90 -22.48 -22.25
C ASP A 365 5.17 -23.93 -22.63
N TYR A 366 6.36 -24.44 -22.27
CA TYR A 366 6.71 -25.85 -22.50
C TYR A 366 5.74 -26.80 -21.80
N TYR A 367 5.19 -26.42 -20.63
CA TYR A 367 4.17 -27.21 -19.92
C TYR A 367 2.73 -26.83 -20.27
N TYR A 368 2.51 -26.16 -21.38
CA TYR A 368 1.20 -25.73 -21.88
C TYR A 368 0.41 -24.83 -20.96
N ALA A 369 1.10 -23.88 -20.29
CA ALA A 369 0.52 -22.85 -19.45
C ALA A 369 0.88 -21.41 -19.89
N PRO A 370 0.84 -21.04 -21.20
CA PRO A 370 1.31 -19.73 -21.69
C PRO A 370 0.44 -18.56 -21.24
N ASN A 371 -0.80 -18.82 -20.84
CA ASN A 371 -1.76 -17.77 -20.51
C ASN A 371 -1.98 -17.60 -19.00
N LEU A 372 -1.20 -18.29 -18.17
CA LEU A 372 -1.31 -18.11 -16.72
C LEU A 372 -0.66 -16.79 -16.33
N PRO A 373 -1.40 -15.81 -15.80
CA PRO A 373 -0.84 -14.51 -15.40
C PRO A 373 0.27 -14.65 -14.36
N ILE A 374 1.33 -13.82 -14.52
CA ILE A 374 2.44 -13.74 -13.57
C ILE A 374 2.44 -12.35 -12.95
N TYR A 375 2.44 -12.29 -11.62
CA TYR A 375 2.63 -11.08 -10.82
C TYR A 375 4.00 -11.13 -10.16
N ALA A 376 4.79 -10.08 -10.31
CA ALA A 376 6.14 -10.05 -9.77
C ALA A 376 6.47 -8.71 -9.10
N THR A 377 7.51 -8.73 -8.27
CA THR A 377 8.09 -7.53 -7.66
C THR A 377 9.10 -6.85 -8.59
N SER A 378 9.57 -5.67 -8.22
CA SER A 378 10.59 -4.92 -8.97
C SER A 378 11.90 -5.69 -9.21
N HIS A 379 12.17 -6.71 -8.42
CA HIS A 379 13.45 -7.43 -8.39
C HIS A 379 13.78 -8.19 -9.68
N LEU A 380 12.77 -8.49 -10.51
CA LEU A 380 13.01 -9.15 -11.82
C LEU A 380 13.53 -8.18 -12.89
N HIS A 381 13.43 -6.86 -12.66
CA HIS A 381 13.83 -5.83 -13.61
C HIS A 381 15.19 -5.24 -13.24
N GLU A 382 16.12 -5.17 -14.22
CA GLU A 382 17.48 -4.65 -14.00
C GLU A 382 17.55 -3.11 -13.98
N GLY A 383 16.43 -2.43 -14.27
CA GLY A 383 16.37 -0.97 -14.24
C GLY A 383 16.88 -0.27 -15.51
N HIS A 384 17.18 -1.01 -16.54
CA HIS A 384 17.54 -0.47 -17.84
C HIS A 384 16.99 -1.35 -18.97
N LEU A 385 16.73 -0.73 -20.11
CA LEU A 385 16.10 -1.41 -21.24
C LEU A 385 17.00 -2.48 -21.84
N GLN A 386 16.58 -3.73 -21.81
CA GLN A 386 17.23 -4.88 -22.41
C GLN A 386 16.26 -5.71 -23.27
N ALA A 387 15.54 -5.05 -24.17
CA ALA A 387 14.43 -5.63 -24.91
C ALA A 387 14.68 -7.05 -25.47
N ARG A 388 15.91 -7.34 -25.94
CA ARG A 388 16.24 -8.68 -26.44
C ARG A 388 16.35 -9.74 -25.35
N ARG A 389 16.81 -9.36 -24.15
CA ARG A 389 16.93 -10.30 -23.01
C ARG A 389 15.61 -10.48 -22.29
N ASP A 390 14.81 -9.41 -22.24
CA ASP A 390 13.56 -9.36 -21.51
C ASP A 390 12.36 -9.78 -22.35
N GLN A 391 12.58 -10.16 -23.63
CA GLN A 391 11.51 -10.66 -24.50
C GLN A 391 10.81 -11.91 -23.93
N ASP A 392 11.56 -12.74 -23.20
CA ASP A 392 11.00 -13.90 -22.51
C ASP A 392 10.11 -13.55 -21.31
N LEU A 393 10.10 -12.28 -20.88
CA LEU A 393 9.22 -11.75 -19.81
C LEU A 393 7.91 -11.15 -20.34
N ASP A 394 7.67 -11.19 -21.66
CA ASP A 394 6.45 -10.62 -22.22
C ASP A 394 5.20 -11.15 -21.49
N ASP A 395 4.24 -10.25 -21.26
CA ASP A 395 3.02 -10.45 -20.46
C ASP A 395 3.20 -10.58 -18.95
N VAL A 396 4.42 -10.62 -18.41
CA VAL A 396 4.65 -10.58 -16.96
C VAL A 396 4.30 -9.19 -16.43
N MET A 397 3.43 -9.14 -15.42
CA MET A 397 3.07 -7.94 -14.68
C MET A 397 3.99 -7.76 -13.49
N PHE A 398 4.54 -6.57 -13.33
CA PHE A 398 5.42 -6.23 -12.23
C PHE A 398 5.26 -4.76 -11.84
N MET A 399 5.80 -4.41 -10.69
CA MET A 399 5.88 -3.01 -10.25
C MET A 399 7.34 -2.59 -10.16
N ASP A 400 7.61 -1.32 -10.38
CA ASP A 400 8.92 -0.72 -10.12
C ASP A 400 8.76 0.77 -9.78
N ILE A 401 9.83 1.42 -9.34
CA ILE A 401 9.82 2.86 -9.07
C ILE A 401 9.63 3.67 -10.36
N PRO A 402 9.02 4.86 -10.30
CA PRO A 402 8.84 5.72 -11.48
C PRO A 402 10.13 5.98 -12.26
N TRP A 403 11.26 6.16 -11.58
CA TRP A 403 12.56 6.42 -12.21
C TRP A 403 13.12 5.24 -13.02
N GLN A 404 12.62 4.01 -12.82
CA GLN A 404 13.04 2.83 -13.57
C GLN A 404 12.11 2.48 -14.73
N ILE A 405 10.85 2.92 -14.67
CA ILE A 405 9.83 2.66 -15.67
C ILE A 405 9.05 3.93 -16.04
N PRO A 406 9.73 5.04 -16.43
CA PRO A 406 9.10 6.35 -16.59
C PRO A 406 7.91 6.33 -17.56
N ASP A 407 8.02 5.67 -18.71
CA ASP A 407 6.95 5.59 -19.70
C ASP A 407 5.72 4.86 -19.15
N ALA A 408 5.93 3.78 -18.41
CA ALA A 408 4.85 3.01 -17.80
C ALA A 408 4.22 3.69 -16.58
N ALA A 409 5.04 4.41 -15.79
CA ALA A 409 4.62 5.00 -14.53
C ALA A 409 3.89 6.35 -14.73
N VAL A 410 4.42 7.22 -15.61
CA VAL A 410 3.98 8.62 -15.72
C VAL A 410 3.85 9.10 -17.17
N GLY A 411 4.13 8.24 -18.15
CA GLY A 411 4.01 8.56 -19.57
C GLY A 411 5.23 9.28 -20.18
N GLY A 412 6.36 9.33 -19.48
CA GLY A 412 7.61 9.87 -20.00
C GLY A 412 8.54 10.40 -18.91
N GLU A 413 9.83 10.48 -19.22
CA GLU A 413 10.84 10.95 -18.27
C GLU A 413 10.61 12.40 -17.82
N GLU A 414 10.18 13.28 -18.73
CA GLU A 414 10.00 14.71 -18.47
C GLU A 414 8.90 15.05 -17.44
N VAL A 415 8.03 14.09 -17.12
CA VAL A 415 6.98 14.25 -16.10
C VAL A 415 7.29 13.50 -14.80
N LEU A 416 8.49 12.94 -14.69
CA LEU A 416 8.96 12.29 -13.45
C LEU A 416 9.02 13.27 -12.28
N PRO A 417 8.68 12.83 -11.08
CA PRO A 417 8.99 13.59 -9.88
C PRO A 417 10.49 13.90 -9.81
N PHE A 418 10.82 15.16 -9.49
CA PHE A 418 12.20 15.63 -9.37
C PHE A 418 13.05 15.40 -10.63
N TYR A 419 12.47 15.66 -11.81
CA TYR A 419 13.08 15.39 -13.11
C TYR A 419 14.49 15.99 -13.26
N ALA A 420 14.74 17.23 -12.81
CA ALA A 420 16.06 17.85 -12.88
C ALA A 420 17.13 17.05 -12.09
N THR A 421 16.72 16.46 -10.95
CA THR A 421 17.61 15.59 -10.16
C THR A 421 17.80 14.24 -10.86
N TYR A 422 16.73 13.67 -11.41
CA TYR A 422 16.81 12.44 -12.22
C TYR A 422 17.80 12.60 -13.37
N GLN A 423 17.68 13.66 -14.19
CA GLN A 423 18.61 13.93 -15.30
C GLN A 423 20.05 14.01 -14.82
N ARG A 424 20.30 14.75 -13.75
CA ARG A 424 21.65 14.92 -13.24
C ARG A 424 22.26 13.60 -12.76
N LEU A 425 21.50 12.80 -12.05
CA LEU A 425 21.95 11.52 -11.52
C LEU A 425 22.10 10.47 -12.63
N SER A 426 21.26 10.50 -13.68
CA SER A 426 21.34 9.59 -14.81
C SER A 426 22.59 9.82 -15.67
N GLU A 427 23.10 11.06 -15.71
CA GLU A 427 24.36 11.39 -16.37
C GLU A 427 25.59 10.96 -15.56
N GLU A 428 25.50 10.91 -14.24
CA GLU A 428 26.61 10.68 -13.32
C GLU A 428 26.75 9.23 -12.85
N SER A 429 25.71 8.39 -13.03
CA SER A 429 25.61 7.11 -12.34
C SER A 429 25.00 6.00 -13.18
N ASP A 430 25.25 4.76 -12.78
CA ASP A 430 24.65 3.57 -13.37
C ASP A 430 23.19 3.39 -12.94
N ALA A 431 22.33 2.99 -13.88
CA ALA A 431 20.90 2.78 -13.63
C ALA A 431 20.60 1.73 -12.53
N SER A 432 21.52 0.79 -12.30
CA SER A 432 21.38 -0.21 -11.23
C SER A 432 21.32 0.41 -9.82
N MET A 433 21.83 1.65 -9.67
CA MET A 433 21.82 2.38 -8.40
C MET A 433 20.60 3.28 -8.23
N PHE A 434 19.75 3.41 -9.26
CA PHE A 434 18.65 4.39 -9.26
C PHE A 434 17.62 4.16 -8.15
N ARG A 435 17.33 2.92 -7.75
CA ARG A 435 16.42 2.68 -6.62
C ARG A 435 16.94 3.28 -5.32
N LEU A 436 18.25 3.15 -5.07
CA LEU A 436 18.88 3.77 -3.90
C LEU A 436 18.97 5.30 -4.03
N MET A 437 19.25 5.80 -5.22
CA MET A 437 19.30 7.26 -5.46
C MET A 437 17.91 7.88 -5.29
N ALA A 438 16.88 7.29 -5.87
CA ALA A 438 15.50 7.70 -5.69
C ALA A 438 15.09 7.69 -4.21
N MET A 439 15.49 6.65 -3.47
CA MET A 439 15.28 6.58 -2.02
C MET A 439 15.97 7.74 -1.28
N GLY A 440 17.18 8.11 -1.69
CA GLY A 440 17.89 9.25 -1.10
C GLY A 440 17.19 10.59 -1.36
N VAL A 441 16.67 10.78 -2.58
CA VAL A 441 15.89 11.97 -2.95
C VAL A 441 14.60 12.04 -2.12
N ASP A 442 13.84 10.96 -2.07
CA ASP A 442 12.61 10.93 -1.30
C ASP A 442 12.84 11.07 0.21
N ALA A 443 13.94 10.53 0.74
CA ALA A 443 14.30 10.72 2.14
C ALA A 443 14.54 12.20 2.49
N TYR A 444 15.14 12.96 1.56
CA TYR A 444 15.28 14.40 1.73
C TYR A 444 13.91 15.11 1.71
N GLU A 445 13.06 14.81 0.73
CA GLU A 445 11.73 15.41 0.62
C GLU A 445 10.86 15.05 1.82
N ILE A 446 10.81 13.79 2.23
CA ILE A 446 10.10 13.36 3.45
C ILE A 446 10.58 14.17 4.65
N ALA A 447 11.91 14.29 4.82
CA ALA A 447 12.48 14.98 5.97
C ALA A 447 12.09 16.46 6.02
N THR A 448 11.98 17.15 4.88
CA THR A 448 11.54 18.54 4.80
C THR A 448 10.05 18.71 5.05
N GLU A 449 9.23 17.71 4.76
CA GLU A 449 7.77 17.71 4.95
C GLU A 449 7.31 17.18 6.32
N LEU A 450 8.23 16.69 7.18
CA LEU A 450 7.85 16.15 8.50
C LEU A 450 7.27 17.18 9.48
N SER A 451 7.34 18.45 9.18
CA SER A 451 6.63 19.52 9.92
C SER A 451 5.14 19.60 9.56
N ASP A 452 4.76 19.08 8.40
CA ASP A 452 3.38 18.92 7.95
C ASP A 452 3.16 17.47 7.54
N ILE A 453 2.78 16.62 8.49
CA ILE A 453 2.57 15.19 8.26
C ILE A 453 1.49 14.95 7.20
N SER A 454 0.54 15.86 7.05
CA SER A 454 -0.52 15.73 6.05
C SER A 454 0.03 15.72 4.63
N ALA A 455 1.14 16.45 4.38
CA ALA A 455 1.81 16.46 3.07
C ALA A 455 2.41 15.10 2.68
N LEU A 456 2.66 14.21 3.63
CA LEU A 456 3.16 12.85 3.35
C LEU A 456 2.07 11.88 2.87
N ASN A 457 0.80 12.26 2.93
CA ASN A 457 -0.28 11.43 2.43
C ASN A 457 -0.52 11.68 0.93
N GLY A 458 0.05 10.82 0.10
CA GLY A 458 -0.02 10.93 -1.35
C GLY A 458 1.12 11.76 -1.95
N LEU A 459 2.22 11.97 -1.22
CA LEU A 459 3.41 12.63 -1.77
C LEU A 459 3.95 11.85 -2.97
N ARG A 460 3.99 12.49 -4.13
CA ARG A 460 4.54 11.90 -5.35
C ARG A 460 6.06 11.91 -5.31
N GLY A 461 6.63 10.81 -4.86
CA GLY A 461 8.07 10.61 -4.73
C GLY A 461 8.71 9.97 -5.96
N SER A 462 10.03 9.92 -5.95
CA SER A 462 10.85 9.21 -6.95
C SER A 462 10.68 7.69 -6.87
N THR A 463 10.34 7.18 -5.69
CA THR A 463 10.16 5.74 -5.43
C THR A 463 8.72 5.27 -5.49
N GLY A 464 7.78 6.14 -5.82
CA GLY A 464 6.34 5.87 -5.85
C GLY A 464 5.53 6.95 -5.14
N THR A 465 4.25 6.70 -4.93
CA THR A 465 3.42 7.57 -4.09
C THR A 465 3.60 7.15 -2.63
N LEU A 466 3.89 8.11 -1.76
CA LEU A 466 4.26 7.89 -0.37
C LEU A 466 3.07 8.17 0.56
N TYR A 467 2.86 7.30 1.52
CA TYR A 467 1.80 7.42 2.52
C TYR A 467 2.36 7.13 3.92
N LEU A 468 2.09 8.02 4.86
CA LEU A 468 2.44 7.80 6.25
C LEU A 468 1.36 6.96 6.94
N THR A 469 1.79 5.86 7.57
CA THR A 469 0.92 5.03 8.40
C THR A 469 0.85 5.54 9.84
N GLY A 470 -0.18 5.16 10.57
CA GLY A 470 -0.41 5.60 11.94
C GLY A 470 0.71 5.24 12.93
N ASP A 471 1.58 4.28 12.61
CA ASP A 471 2.74 3.91 13.41
C ASP A 471 4.05 4.57 12.95
N GLY A 472 4.00 5.57 12.07
CA GLY A 472 5.20 6.30 11.61
C GLY A 472 5.99 5.60 10.51
N ARG A 473 5.50 4.52 9.95
CA ARG A 473 6.08 3.91 8.75
C ARG A 473 5.60 4.63 7.50
N ILE A 474 6.47 4.76 6.52
CA ILE A 474 6.14 5.38 5.24
C ILE A 474 6.05 4.28 4.20
N TYR A 475 4.82 4.00 3.81
CA TYR A 475 4.47 3.03 2.78
C TYR A 475 4.62 3.67 1.39
N ARG A 476 5.06 2.87 0.42
CA ARG A 476 5.19 3.28 -0.99
C ARG A 476 4.20 2.52 -1.84
N GLU A 477 3.40 3.22 -2.62
CA GLU A 477 2.61 2.63 -3.69
C GLU A 477 3.36 2.78 -5.02
N LEU A 478 3.68 1.65 -5.64
CA LEU A 478 4.45 1.61 -6.87
C LEU A 478 3.56 1.50 -8.09
N PRO A 479 3.91 2.17 -9.19
CA PRO A 479 3.23 1.97 -10.47
C PRO A 479 3.46 0.56 -11.01
N TRP A 480 2.46 0.07 -11.72
CA TRP A 480 2.48 -1.23 -12.38
C TRP A 480 2.87 -1.11 -13.84
N ALA A 481 3.65 -2.06 -14.31
CA ALA A 481 4.00 -2.25 -15.70
C ALA A 481 3.79 -3.71 -16.12
N LYS A 482 3.70 -3.89 -17.43
CA LYS A 482 3.70 -5.20 -18.08
C LYS A 482 4.75 -5.21 -19.17
N PHE A 483 5.54 -6.28 -19.28
CA PHE A 483 6.45 -6.39 -20.41
C PHE A 483 5.70 -6.59 -21.72
N GLN A 484 6.09 -5.80 -22.74
CA GLN A 484 5.61 -5.90 -24.11
C GLN A 484 6.79 -5.73 -25.07
N ASN A 485 7.11 -6.74 -25.85
CA ASN A 485 8.30 -6.79 -26.70
C ASN A 485 9.61 -6.56 -25.92
N GLY A 486 9.67 -7.09 -24.69
CA GLY A 486 10.81 -6.97 -23.79
C GLY A 486 11.00 -5.58 -23.18
N VAL A 487 9.96 -4.73 -23.19
CA VAL A 487 10.02 -3.36 -22.65
C VAL A 487 8.88 -3.17 -21.65
N PRO A 488 9.12 -2.55 -20.48
CA PRO A 488 8.07 -2.14 -19.57
C PRO A 488 7.06 -1.21 -20.24
N ALA A 489 5.80 -1.59 -20.27
CA ALA A 489 4.71 -0.82 -20.84
C ALA A 489 3.62 -0.57 -19.80
N PRO A 490 2.86 0.56 -19.89
CA PRO A 490 1.77 0.83 -18.97
C PRO A 490 0.69 -0.25 -19.07
N ILE A 491 0.12 -0.62 -17.92
CA ILE A 491 -1.05 -1.48 -17.89
C ILE A 491 -2.26 -0.60 -18.15
N LEU A 492 -2.83 -0.74 -19.34
CA LEU A 492 -4.08 -0.06 -19.66
C LEU A 492 -5.18 -0.69 -18.81
N ILE A 493 -5.67 0.03 -17.83
CA ILE A 493 -6.89 -0.35 -17.11
C ILE A 493 -8.04 -0.03 -18.06
N PRO A 494 -8.85 -1.03 -18.46
CA PRO A 494 -9.99 -0.76 -19.32
C PRO A 494 -10.93 0.22 -18.63
N GLY A 495 -10.98 1.47 -19.10
CA GLY A 495 -11.88 2.51 -18.61
C GLY A 495 -11.26 3.65 -17.81
N GLN A 496 -9.91 3.77 -17.76
CA GLN A 496 -9.26 5.04 -17.34
C GLN A 496 -9.11 6.00 -18.51
#